data_17aa5b4b788eb983d5f0668f68773300
#
_entry.id   17aa5b4b788eb983d5f0668f68773300
#
_cell.length_a   1.000
_cell.length_b   1.000
_cell.length_c   1.000
_cell.angle_alpha   90.00
_cell.angle_beta   90.00
_cell.angle_gamma   90.00
#
_symmetry.space_group_name_H-M   'P 1'
#
loop_
_entity.id
_entity.type
_entity.pdbx_description
1 polymer ?
#
loop_
_entity_poly.entity_id
_entity_poly.type
_entity_poly.pdbx_seq_one_letter_code
_entity_poly.pdbx_strand_id
1 'polypeptide(L)' 'MLDGAFDVLSERDQAVLRLRFEQDLTQTEIAQRIGVSQMQVSRLIRQSLARLRMDIERSPNRRARATGG' A
#
# COMPACT_ATOMS: atom_id res chain seq x y z
N MET A 1 -3.76 9.61 10.55
CA MET A 1 -2.53 9.70 9.81
C MET A 1 -2.26 8.46 8.98
N LEU A 2 -1.60 8.65 7.89
CA LEU A 2 -1.21 7.51 7.07
C LEU A 2 -0.33 6.55 7.83
N ASP A 3 0.45 7.06 8.75
CA ASP A 3 1.36 6.24 9.52
C ASP A 3 0.64 5.12 10.25
N GLY A 4 -0.49 5.43 10.87
CA GLY A 4 -1.22 4.43 11.62
C GLY A 4 -1.77 3.33 10.73
N ALA A 5 -2.33 3.71 9.58
CA ALA A 5 -2.86 2.72 8.64
C ALA A 5 -1.74 1.93 7.98
N PHE A 6 -0.63 2.60 7.68
CA PHE A 6 0.49 1.97 7.03
C PHE A 6 1.14 0.92 7.90
N ASP A 7 1.01 1.06 9.22
CA ASP A 7 1.63 0.14 10.16
C ASP A 7 1.02 -1.27 10.11
N VAL A 8 -0.16 -1.42 9.53
CA VAL A 8 -0.75 -2.75 9.42
C VAL A 8 -0.03 -3.58 8.37
N LEU A 9 0.84 -2.97 7.59
CA LEU A 9 1.57 -3.65 6.54
C LEU A 9 2.94 -4.09 7.05
N SER A 10 3.44 -5.19 6.48
CA SER A 10 4.80 -5.60 6.76
C SER A 10 5.78 -4.59 6.14
N GLU A 11 7.02 -4.64 6.60
CA GLU A 11 8.04 -3.74 6.05
C GLU A 11 8.19 -3.92 4.55
N ARG A 12 8.08 -5.16 4.10
CA ARG A 12 8.20 -5.46 2.68
C ARG A 12 7.07 -4.80 1.89
N ASP A 13 5.85 -4.93 2.40
CA ASP A 13 4.71 -4.32 1.72
C ASP A 13 4.84 -2.81 1.69
N GLN A 14 5.30 -2.23 2.78
CA GLN A 14 5.50 -0.79 2.84
C GLN A 14 6.54 -0.35 1.82
N ALA A 15 7.63 -1.10 1.70
CA ALA A 15 8.67 -0.77 0.74
C ALA A 15 8.13 -0.81 -0.69
N VAL A 16 7.34 -1.82 -1.01
CA VAL A 16 6.77 -1.93 -2.33
C VAL A 16 5.87 -0.75 -2.65
N LEU A 17 5.02 -0.38 -1.70
CA LEU A 17 4.13 0.76 -1.93
C LEU A 17 4.91 2.06 -2.07
N ARG A 18 5.98 2.23 -1.32
CA ARG A 18 6.78 3.43 -1.46
C ARG A 18 7.45 3.52 -2.82
N LEU A 19 7.96 2.41 -3.29
CA LEU A 19 8.57 2.39 -4.62
C LEU A 19 7.54 2.72 -5.70
N ARG A 20 6.34 2.23 -5.53
CA ARG A 20 5.29 2.44 -6.52
C ARG A 20 4.78 3.88 -6.50
N PHE A 21 4.54 4.43 -5.33
CA PHE A 21 3.84 5.70 -5.22
C PHE A 21 4.76 6.90 -4.98
N GLU A 22 5.87 6.69 -4.32
CA GLU A 22 6.79 7.79 -4.08
C GLU A 22 7.81 7.94 -5.18
N GLN A 23 8.28 6.82 -5.72
CA GLN A 23 9.29 6.85 -6.78
C GLN A 23 8.72 6.57 -8.15
N ASP A 24 7.42 6.31 -8.19
CA ASP A 24 6.69 6.17 -9.46
C ASP A 24 7.27 5.06 -10.35
N LEU A 25 7.75 4.00 -9.72
CA LEU A 25 8.29 2.86 -10.45
C LEU A 25 7.18 1.97 -10.96
N THR A 26 7.43 1.34 -12.11
CA THR A 26 6.49 0.34 -12.61
C THR A 26 6.62 -0.93 -11.78
N GLN A 27 5.62 -1.81 -11.92
CA GLN A 27 5.67 -3.08 -11.20
C GLN A 27 6.87 -3.91 -11.63
N THR A 28 7.23 -3.85 -12.91
CA THR A 28 8.40 -4.57 -13.39
C THR A 28 9.67 -4.03 -12.74
N GLU A 29 9.77 -2.72 -12.64
CA GLU A 29 10.95 -2.10 -12.01
C GLU A 29 11.04 -2.45 -10.54
N ILE A 30 9.90 -2.47 -9.85
CA ILE A 30 9.88 -2.85 -8.45
C ILE A 30 10.30 -4.29 -8.28
N ALA A 31 9.79 -5.16 -9.14
CA ALA A 31 10.13 -6.59 -9.09
C ALA A 31 11.62 -6.80 -9.21
N GLN A 32 12.25 -6.07 -10.14
CA GLN A 32 13.69 -6.17 -10.33
C GLN A 32 14.45 -5.65 -9.11
N ARG A 33 13.94 -4.59 -8.51
CA ARG A 33 14.61 -3.97 -7.38
C ARG A 33 14.60 -4.87 -6.15
N ILE A 34 13.48 -5.53 -5.88
CA ILE A 34 13.38 -6.35 -4.68
C ILE A 34 13.59 -7.84 -4.95
N GLY A 35 13.80 -8.23 -6.21
CA GLY A 35 14.18 -9.61 -6.52
C GLY A 35 13.03 -10.60 -6.53
N VAL A 36 11.86 -10.17 -6.96
CA VAL A 36 10.71 -11.06 -7.07
C VAL A 36 10.10 -10.91 -8.45
N SER A 37 9.09 -11.72 -8.75
CA SER A 37 8.42 -11.64 -10.03
C SER A 37 7.45 -10.46 -10.08
N GLN A 38 7.14 -10.02 -11.29
CA GLN A 38 6.17 -8.95 -11.47
C GLN A 38 4.81 -9.34 -10.92
N MET A 39 4.43 -10.59 -11.08
CA MET A 39 3.15 -11.06 -10.56
C MET A 39 3.10 -10.96 -9.04
N GLN A 40 4.21 -11.25 -8.39
CA GLN A 40 4.27 -11.11 -6.95
C GLN A 40 4.10 -9.65 -6.53
N VAL A 41 4.75 -8.75 -7.24
CA VAL A 41 4.61 -7.33 -6.94
C VAL A 41 3.15 -6.90 -7.10
N SER A 42 2.53 -7.31 -8.20
CA SER A 42 1.15 -6.95 -8.46
C SER A 42 0.25 -7.46 -7.32
N ARG A 43 0.49 -8.68 -6.89
CA ARG A 43 -0.29 -9.27 -5.81
C ARG A 43 -0.05 -8.56 -4.49
N LEU A 44 1.21 -8.23 -4.21
CA LEU A 44 1.56 -7.52 -2.99
C LEU A 44 0.87 -6.16 -2.93
N ILE A 45 0.90 -5.43 -4.03
CA ILE A 45 0.27 -4.11 -4.07
C ILE A 45 -1.22 -4.25 -3.85
N ARG A 46 -1.86 -5.19 -4.52
CA ARG A 46 -3.29 -5.38 -4.39
C ARG A 46 -3.68 -5.74 -2.97
N GLN A 47 -2.94 -6.66 -2.35
CA GLN A 47 -3.23 -7.08 -1.00
C GLN A 47 -2.98 -5.94 -0.01
N SER A 48 -1.92 -5.19 -0.22
CA SER A 48 -1.60 -4.08 0.67
C SER A 48 -2.67 -3.01 0.62
N LEU A 49 -3.13 -2.67 -0.57
CA LEU A 49 -4.19 -1.68 -0.71
C LEU A 49 -5.49 -2.16 -0.11
N ALA A 50 -5.78 -3.45 -0.23
CA ALA A 50 -6.96 -4.00 0.38
C ALA A 50 -6.91 -3.90 1.90
N ARG A 51 -5.75 -4.17 2.47
CA ARG A 51 -5.58 -4.04 3.91
C ARG A 51 -5.75 -2.61 4.38
N LEU A 52 -5.15 -1.69 3.65
CA LEU A 52 -5.28 -0.28 4.01
C LEU A 52 -6.72 0.17 3.93
N ARG A 53 -7.42 -0.29 2.90
CA ARG A 53 -8.82 0.06 2.76
C ARG A 53 -9.65 -0.46 3.92
N MET A 54 -9.42 -1.71 4.31
CA MET A 54 -10.15 -2.28 5.42
C MET A 54 -9.89 -1.54 6.72
N ASP A 55 -8.65 -1.18 6.95
CA ASP A 55 -8.30 -0.45 8.15
C ASP A 55 -8.98 0.91 8.19
N ILE A 56 -9.01 1.59 7.06
CA ILE A 56 -9.65 2.90 6.98
C ILE A 56 -11.14 2.79 7.20
N GLU A 57 -11.76 1.77 6.62
CA GLU A 57 -13.21 1.59 6.75
C GLU A 57 -13.62 1.26 8.17
N ARG A 58 -12.73 0.68 8.95
CA ARG A 58 -13.01 0.37 10.35
C ARG A 58 -12.88 1.59 11.23
N SER A 59 -12.41 2.68 10.70
CA SER A 59 -12.14 3.90 11.45
C SER A 59 -13.18 4.96 11.09
N PRO A 60 -14.27 5.07 11.85
CA PRO A 60 -15.36 5.98 11.49
C PRO A 60 -14.90 7.43 11.31
N ASN A 61 -13.95 7.86 12.12
CA ASN A 61 -13.49 9.24 12.04
C ASN A 61 -12.85 9.54 10.69
N ARG A 62 -12.09 8.61 10.19
CA ARG A 62 -11.45 8.82 8.90
C ARG A 62 -12.44 8.87 7.78
N ARG A 63 -13.42 7.99 7.84
CA ARG A 63 -14.44 7.96 6.81
C ARG A 63 -15.25 9.23 6.78
N ALA A 64 -15.62 9.70 7.97
CA ALA A 64 -16.39 10.92 8.06
C ALA A 64 -15.61 12.08 7.45
N ARG A 65 -14.33 12.15 7.74
CA ARG A 65 -13.52 13.24 7.23
C ARG A 65 -13.35 13.15 5.72
N ALA A 66 -13.13 11.95 5.23
CA ALA A 66 -12.99 11.76 3.79
C ALA A 66 -14.26 12.14 3.06
N THR A 67 -15.39 11.81 3.66
CA THR A 67 -16.68 12.14 3.06
C THR A 67 -16.91 13.64 3.06
N GLY A 68 -16.53 14.29 4.13
CA GLY A 68 -16.69 15.73 4.23
C GLY A 68 -15.81 16.48 3.25
N GLY A 69 -14.74 15.86 2.85
CA GLY A 69 -13.81 16.50 1.93
C GLY A 69 -14.31 16.59 0.52
#